data_f9ef01d09637713adacf60e39d84472a
#
_entry.id   f9ef01d09637713adacf60e39d84472a
#
_cell.length_a   1.000
_cell.length_b   1.000
_cell.length_c   1.000
_cell.angle_alpha   90.00
_cell.angle_beta   90.00
_cell.angle_gamma   90.00
#
_symmetry.space_group_name_H-M   'P 1'
#
loop_
_entity.id
_entity.type
_entity.pdbx_description
1 polymer ?
#
loop_
_entity_poly.entity_id
_entity_poly.type
_entity_poly.pdbx_seq_one_letter_code
_entity_poly.pdbx_strand_id
1 'polypeptide(L)'
;MRCVLTDEQLLILLHDDVPFGDLTTELLLTPDPLIKITFEARQEMTVCCTEEAVRLFELCGAKSELLISSGQLATKGAVLLKAEGRTDALFAVWKVTQILVEWASGVASATRAL
;
A
#
# COMPACT_ATOMS: atom_id res chain seq x y z
N MET A 1 -13.71 1.86 5.93
CA MET A 1 -12.94 2.79 6.78
C MET A 1 -12.25 3.81 5.91
N ARG A 2 -12.24 5.05 6.34
CA ARG A 2 -11.68 6.15 5.56
C ARG A 2 -10.36 6.62 6.20
N CYS A 3 -9.32 6.69 5.40
CA CYS A 3 -8.05 7.22 5.84
C CYS A 3 -8.06 8.75 5.77
N VAL A 4 -7.61 9.42 6.83
CA VAL A 4 -7.66 10.88 6.92
C VAL A 4 -6.25 11.43 7.14
N LEU A 5 -5.40 11.23 6.14
CA LEU A 5 -4.06 11.83 6.16
C LEU A 5 -4.07 13.08 5.29
N THR A 6 -3.46 14.14 5.80
CA THR A 6 -3.26 15.36 5.03
C THR A 6 -2.08 15.19 4.08
N ASP A 7 -2.01 16.02 3.03
CA ASP A 7 -0.87 16.03 2.12
C ASP A 7 0.43 16.29 2.87
N GLU A 8 0.39 17.13 3.88
CA GLU A 8 1.54 17.44 4.72
C GLU A 8 2.04 16.21 5.47
N GLN A 9 1.13 15.41 6.02
CA GLN A 9 1.46 14.15 6.70
C GLN A 9 2.05 13.14 5.73
N LEU A 10 1.52 13.06 4.51
CA LEU A 10 2.05 12.19 3.48
C LEU A 10 3.46 12.60 3.08
N LEU A 11 3.74 13.90 2.97
CA LEU A 11 5.09 14.40 2.66
C LEU A 11 6.09 14.04 3.76
N ILE A 12 5.67 14.13 5.02
CA ILE A 12 6.51 13.72 6.16
C ILE A 12 6.86 12.24 6.04
N LEU A 13 5.88 11.40 5.73
CA LEU A 13 6.12 9.96 5.55
C LEU A 13 7.07 9.65 4.39
N LEU A 14 7.06 10.46 3.33
CA LEU A 14 8.00 10.31 2.21
C LEU A 14 9.42 10.63 2.58
N HIS A 15 9.62 11.61 3.47
CA HIS A 15 10.96 12.05 3.87
C HIS A 15 11.53 11.20 5.02
N ASP A 16 10.66 10.67 5.85
CA ASP A 16 11.08 9.80 6.94
C ASP A 16 11.20 8.37 6.42
N ASP A 17 12.39 7.82 6.53
CA ASP A 17 12.63 6.43 6.20
C ASP A 17 12.11 5.57 7.36
N VAL A 18 10.79 5.40 7.43
CA VAL A 18 10.15 4.70 8.53
C VAL A 18 10.08 3.21 8.19
N PRO A 19 10.89 2.37 8.84
CA PRO A 19 10.92 0.94 8.54
C PRO A 19 9.79 0.24 9.28
N PHE A 20 8.59 0.22 8.71
CA PHE A 20 7.50 -0.54 9.32
C PHE A 20 7.66 -2.05 9.11
N GLY A 21 8.20 -2.46 8.00
CA GLY A 21 8.57 -3.86 7.79
C GLY A 21 7.42 -4.86 7.68
N ASP A 22 6.17 -4.41 7.72
CA ASP A 22 5.00 -5.29 7.72
C ASP A 22 4.49 -5.63 6.33
N LEU A 23 4.96 -4.90 5.32
CA LEU A 23 4.62 -5.15 3.93
C LEU A 23 5.84 -5.48 3.10
N THR A 24 5.67 -6.40 2.18
CA THR A 24 6.62 -6.64 1.11
C THR A 24 6.00 -6.13 -0.18
N THR A 25 6.75 -5.34 -0.93
CA THR A 25 6.37 -4.93 -2.27
C THR A 25 7.12 -5.77 -3.27
N GLU A 26 6.39 -6.49 -4.10
CA GLU A 26 6.96 -7.24 -5.21
C GLU A 26 6.75 -6.45 -6.49
N LEU A 27 7.85 -6.25 -7.23
CA LEU A 27 7.85 -5.55 -8.51
C LEU A 27 8.17 -6.54 -9.61
N LEU A 28 7.27 -6.67 -10.59
CA LEU A 28 7.51 -7.49 -11.77
C LEU A 28 7.66 -6.59 -12.99
N LEU A 29 8.86 -6.61 -13.57
CA LEU A 29 9.14 -5.91 -14.80
C LEU A 29 8.64 -6.74 -15.98
N THR A 30 7.91 -6.10 -16.89
CA THR A 30 7.47 -6.71 -18.14
C THR A 30 8.33 -6.18 -19.29
N PRO A 31 8.32 -6.82 -20.49
CA PRO A 31 9.12 -6.35 -21.63
C PRO A 31 8.75 -4.94 -22.11
N ASP A 32 7.53 -4.49 -21.86
CA ASP A 32 7.10 -3.11 -22.12
C ASP A 32 7.37 -2.24 -20.91
N PRO A 33 7.29 -0.89 -21.00
CA PRO A 33 7.49 -0.01 -19.85
C PRO A 33 6.33 -0.10 -18.84
N LEU A 34 5.83 -1.30 -18.62
CA LEU A 34 4.81 -1.62 -17.63
C LEU A 34 5.44 -2.38 -16.48
N ILE A 35 4.99 -2.10 -15.27
CA ILE A 35 5.36 -2.90 -14.11
C ILE A 35 4.10 -3.34 -13.38
N LYS A 36 4.24 -4.44 -12.67
CA LYS A 36 3.21 -4.92 -11.75
C LYS A 36 3.73 -4.79 -10.33
N ILE A 37 2.90 -4.23 -9.47
CA ILE A 37 3.21 -4.06 -8.05
C ILE A 37 2.21 -4.89 -7.26
N THR A 38 2.72 -5.66 -6.30
CA THR A 38 1.90 -6.46 -5.39
C THR A 38 2.32 -6.16 -3.97
N PHE A 39 1.36 -5.83 -3.10
CA PHE A 39 1.59 -5.66 -1.68
C PHE A 39 1.16 -6.91 -0.92
N GLU A 40 2.09 -7.52 -0.20
CA GLU A 40 1.85 -8.72 0.59
C GLU A 40 2.10 -8.45 2.07
N ALA A 41 1.31 -9.08 2.93
CA ALA A 41 1.53 -9.02 4.37
C ALA A 41 2.72 -9.93 4.75
N ARG A 42 3.67 -9.39 5.48
CA ARG A 42 4.82 -10.17 5.99
C ARG A 42 4.49 -10.91 7.26
N GLN A 43 3.44 -10.51 7.93
CA GLN A 43 2.93 -11.13 9.15
C GLN A 43 1.44 -10.87 9.25
N GLU A 44 0.77 -11.49 10.19
CA GLU A 44 -0.64 -11.21 10.44
C GLU A 44 -0.83 -9.75 10.81
N MET A 45 -1.81 -9.10 10.19
CA MET A 45 -2.07 -7.68 10.41
C MET A 45 -3.53 -7.32 10.16
N THR A 46 -4.00 -6.28 10.83
CA THR A 46 -5.27 -5.64 10.51
C THR A 46 -5.01 -4.62 9.41
N VAL A 47 -5.66 -4.81 8.26
CA VAL A 47 -5.42 -3.99 7.07
C VAL A 47 -6.11 -2.64 7.20
N CYS A 48 -5.46 -1.59 6.74
CA CYS A 48 -6.03 -0.25 6.71
C CYS A 48 -5.50 0.53 5.49
N CYS A 49 -6.35 1.37 4.92
CA CYS A 49 -6.04 2.29 3.81
C CYS A 49 -5.70 1.63 2.48
N THR A 50 -6.07 0.38 2.27
CA THR A 50 -5.89 -0.27 0.97
C THR A 50 -6.76 0.37 -0.10
N GLU A 51 -7.98 0.84 0.23
CA GLU A 51 -8.86 1.53 -0.69
C GLU A 51 -8.23 2.84 -1.18
N GLU A 52 -7.61 3.59 -0.29
CA GLU A 52 -6.93 4.84 -0.62
C GLU A 52 -5.70 4.57 -1.50
N ALA A 53 -4.96 3.50 -1.22
CA ALA A 53 -3.83 3.09 -2.03
C ALA A 53 -4.27 2.75 -3.46
N VAL A 54 -5.31 1.94 -3.60
CA VAL A 54 -5.88 1.61 -4.92
C VAL A 54 -6.30 2.87 -5.65
N ARG A 55 -6.96 3.80 -4.94
CA ARG A 55 -7.39 5.07 -5.52
C ARG A 55 -6.21 5.90 -6.04
N LEU A 56 -5.12 5.96 -5.28
CA LEU A 56 -3.92 6.69 -5.69
C LEU A 56 -3.30 6.08 -6.95
N PHE A 57 -3.25 4.76 -7.04
CA PHE A 57 -2.77 4.09 -8.25
C PHE A 57 -3.68 4.40 -9.44
N GLU A 58 -5.00 4.36 -9.27
CA GLU A 58 -5.95 4.69 -10.33
C GLU A 58 -5.79 6.14 -10.81
N LEU A 59 -5.57 7.07 -9.88
CA LEU A 59 -5.40 8.49 -10.21
C LEU A 59 -4.14 8.73 -11.04
N CYS A 60 -3.14 7.89 -10.95
CA CYS A 60 -1.95 7.99 -11.81
C CYS A 60 -2.08 7.20 -13.11
N GLY A 61 -3.25 6.64 -13.39
CA GLY A 61 -3.51 5.92 -14.62
C GLY A 61 -3.26 4.43 -14.58
N ALA A 62 -2.95 3.87 -13.41
CA ALA A 62 -2.73 2.45 -13.26
C ALA A 62 -4.04 1.68 -13.16
N LYS A 63 -4.00 0.41 -13.52
CA LYS A 63 -5.06 -0.54 -13.21
C LYS A 63 -4.73 -1.15 -11.85
N SER A 64 -5.71 -1.19 -10.97
CA SER A 64 -5.50 -1.74 -9.64
C SER A 64 -6.65 -2.64 -9.21
N GLU A 65 -6.32 -3.57 -8.33
CA GLU A 65 -7.27 -4.54 -7.80
C GLU A 65 -7.12 -4.59 -6.28
N LEU A 66 -8.23 -4.35 -5.59
CA LEU A 66 -8.29 -4.47 -4.14
C LEU A 66 -8.66 -5.90 -3.77
N LEU A 67 -7.83 -6.54 -2.96
CA LEU A 67 -8.06 -7.92 -2.51
C LEU A 67 -8.49 -7.99 -1.05
N ILE A 68 -7.92 -7.15 -0.20
CA ILE A 68 -8.26 -7.10 1.23
C ILE A 68 -8.59 -5.67 1.63
N SER A 69 -9.81 -5.46 2.09
CA SER A 69 -10.32 -4.15 2.48
C SER A 69 -9.88 -3.77 3.89
N SER A 70 -9.96 -2.48 4.20
CA SER A 70 -9.70 -1.97 5.55
C SER A 70 -10.58 -2.66 6.58
N GLY A 71 -10.00 -2.94 7.73
CA GLY A 71 -10.68 -3.60 8.85
C GLY A 71 -10.61 -5.12 8.82
N GLN A 72 -10.19 -5.72 7.72
CA GLN A 72 -10.03 -7.16 7.60
C GLN A 72 -8.66 -7.59 8.12
N LEU A 73 -8.58 -8.84 8.57
CA LEU A 73 -7.31 -9.46 8.96
C LEU A 73 -6.66 -10.06 7.71
N ALA A 74 -5.38 -9.80 7.56
CA ALA A 74 -4.54 -10.45 6.56
C ALA A 74 -3.59 -11.41 7.26
N THR A 75 -3.49 -12.62 6.75
CA THR A 75 -2.51 -13.60 7.24
C THR A 75 -1.19 -13.40 6.52
N LYS A 76 -0.13 -13.98 7.07
CA LYS A 76 1.20 -13.92 6.44
C LYS A 76 1.14 -14.44 5.00
N GLY A 77 1.67 -13.65 4.07
CA GLY A 77 1.68 -13.98 2.65
C GLY A 77 0.43 -13.56 1.89
N ALA A 78 -0.58 -13.05 2.57
CA ALA A 78 -1.80 -12.60 1.90
C ALA A 78 -1.51 -11.37 1.04
N VAL A 79 -2.04 -11.35 -0.17
CA VAL A 79 -1.93 -10.22 -1.09
C VAL A 79 -3.03 -9.23 -0.78
N LEU A 80 -2.66 -7.98 -0.48
CA LEU A 80 -3.61 -6.93 -0.12
C LEU A 80 -4.18 -6.24 -1.33
N LEU A 81 -3.32 -5.92 -2.28
CA LEU A 81 -3.71 -5.25 -3.53
C LEU A 81 -2.66 -5.50 -4.62
N LYS A 82 -3.07 -5.27 -5.84
CA LYS A 82 -2.19 -5.31 -7.02
C LYS A 82 -2.41 -4.07 -7.85
N ALA A 83 -1.36 -3.60 -8.48
CA ALA A 83 -1.43 -2.49 -9.42
C ALA A 83 -0.56 -2.78 -10.64
N GLU A 84 -0.98 -2.32 -11.80
CA GLU A 84 -0.25 -2.46 -13.04
C GLU A 84 -0.34 -1.17 -13.83
N GLY A 85 0.78 -0.71 -14.35
CA GLY A 85 0.81 0.50 -15.15
C GLY A 85 2.20 0.86 -15.60
N ARG A 86 2.34 2.07 -16.15
CA ARG A 86 3.63 2.56 -16.64
C ARG A 86 4.60 2.74 -15.48
N THR A 87 5.84 2.32 -15.72
CA THR A 87 6.91 2.35 -14.72
C THR A 87 7.06 3.70 -14.06
N ASP A 88 7.12 4.77 -14.86
CA ASP A 88 7.31 6.13 -14.36
C ASP A 88 6.16 6.58 -13.44
N ALA A 89 4.93 6.33 -13.87
CA ALA A 89 3.75 6.71 -13.09
C ALA A 89 3.66 5.93 -11.78
N LEU A 90 3.91 4.62 -11.82
CA LEU A 90 3.82 3.78 -10.63
C LEU A 90 4.92 4.07 -9.62
N PHE A 91 6.15 4.32 -10.06
CA PHE A 91 7.22 4.70 -9.13
C PHE A 91 6.94 6.02 -8.41
N ALA A 92 6.22 6.94 -9.05
CA ALA A 92 5.87 8.20 -8.42
C ALA A 92 4.98 8.02 -7.19
N VAL A 93 4.10 7.03 -7.19
CA VAL A 93 3.12 6.81 -6.12
C VAL A 93 3.37 5.55 -5.29
N TRP A 94 4.20 4.64 -5.76
CA TRP A 94 4.45 3.37 -5.08
C TRP A 94 4.87 3.55 -3.62
N LYS A 95 5.89 4.35 -3.38
CA LYS A 95 6.45 4.49 -2.04
C LYS A 95 5.45 5.15 -1.09
N VAL A 96 4.70 6.12 -1.57
CA VAL A 96 3.66 6.79 -0.79
C VAL A 96 2.59 5.79 -0.37
N THR A 97 2.10 4.99 -1.32
CA THR A 97 1.05 4.01 -1.04
C THR A 97 1.52 2.92 -0.10
N GLN A 98 2.75 2.44 -0.25
CA GLN A 98 3.32 1.44 0.64
C GLN A 98 3.41 1.96 2.07
N ILE A 99 3.96 3.15 2.25
CA ILE A 99 4.12 3.76 3.57
C ILE A 99 2.75 4.02 4.21
N LEU A 100 1.80 4.52 3.42
CA LEU A 100 0.45 4.78 3.90
C LEU A 100 -0.20 3.50 4.46
N VAL A 101 -0.19 2.43 3.70
CA VAL A 101 -0.82 1.17 4.12
C VAL A 101 -0.08 0.57 5.31
N GLU A 102 1.26 0.59 5.31
CA GLU A 102 2.06 0.09 6.43
C GLU A 102 1.77 0.84 7.72
N TRP A 103 1.80 2.17 7.66
CA TRP A 103 1.57 3.00 8.83
C TRP A 103 0.15 2.84 9.37
N ALA A 104 -0.84 2.96 8.50
CA ALA A 104 -2.25 2.89 8.91
C ALA A 104 -2.60 1.49 9.43
N SER A 105 -2.08 0.44 8.78
CA SER A 105 -2.31 -0.94 9.21
C SER A 105 -1.59 -1.23 10.53
N GLY A 106 -0.40 -0.66 10.73
CA GLY A 106 0.31 -0.78 12.00
C GLY A 106 -0.48 -0.18 13.16
N VAL A 107 -1.07 1.01 12.95
CA VAL A 107 -1.92 1.64 13.96
C VAL A 107 -3.18 0.81 14.21
N ALA A 108 -3.83 0.33 13.15
CA ALA A 108 -5.04 -0.49 13.26
C ALA A 108 -4.76 -1.81 14.00
N SER A 109 -3.64 -2.45 13.72
CA SER A 109 -3.23 -3.70 14.38
C SER A 109 -2.96 -3.48 15.85
N ALA A 110 -2.25 -2.40 16.20
CA ALA A 110 -1.97 -2.05 17.59
C ALA A 110 -3.24 -1.73 18.36
N THR A 111 -4.15 -1.00 17.76
CA THR A 111 -5.44 -0.66 18.38
C THR A 111 -6.29 -1.89 18.63
N ARG A 112 -6.30 -2.84 17.70
CA ARG A 112 -7.08 -4.07 17.81
C ARG A 112 -6.52 -4.98 18.91
N ALA A 113 -5.23 -4.93 19.17
CA ALA A 113 -4.57 -5.74 20.19
C ALA A 113 -4.82 -5.25 21.62
N LEU A 114 -5.34 -4.03 21.76
CA LEU A 114 -5.70 -3.49 23.08
C LEU A 114 -7.05 -4.10 23.59
#